data_5553310327b13f1fdf7c5c0c7cc44cc6
#
_entry.id   5553310327b13f1fdf7c5c0c7cc44cc6
#
_cell.length_a   1.000
_cell.length_b   1.000
_cell.length_c   1.000
_cell.angle_alpha   90.00
_cell.angle_beta   90.00
_cell.angle_gamma   90.00
#
_symmetry.space_group_name_H-M   'P 1'
#
loop_
_entity.id
_entity.type
_entity.pdbx_description
1 polymer ?
#
loop_
_entity_poly.entity_id
_entity_poly.type
_entity_poly.pdbx_seq_one_letter_code
_entity_poly.pdbx_strand_id
1 'polypeptide(L)'
;MRLFKLIVPILISIILIVLDTRFSYLDNFKRFTLTLLSPVYFVVDLPGHVVDWVNDQGSDTAQLVSENEYLEGKLIELKAILQIQNNLVLENQKLTQLLDATYTIPEHQITLAHVKSISQSRLKKQVIINKGSKDSVRNTQLAVGSDGVIGQVTQVTPLYSTVLLITDPTQHMPVKNVRNGIRGITKGLATNERGMIVEFIPLDSDVKLGDIFVTSGIGTTYPPGYLVGKVSSIDKPPNEAFLTILLKPIQNMDKLEFVLIVSQKND
;
A
#
# COMPACT_ATOMS: atom_id res chain seq x y z
N MET A 1 23.08 -97.41 12.05
CA MET A 1 23.64 -96.14 11.38
C MET A 1 22.64 -95.06 11.11
N ARG A 2 21.30 -95.24 11.14
CA ARG A 2 20.27 -94.21 10.86
C ARG A 2 19.93 -93.32 12.09
N LEU A 3 19.98 -93.89 13.30
CA LEU A 3 19.70 -93.11 14.55
C LEU A 3 20.76 -92.03 14.85
N PHE A 4 22.00 -92.29 14.50
CA PHE A 4 23.11 -91.37 14.73
C PHE A 4 22.97 -90.07 13.89
N LYS A 5 22.38 -90.16 12.69
CA LYS A 5 22.12 -89.01 11.81
C LYS A 5 21.01 -88.04 12.33
N LEU A 6 20.13 -88.56 13.19
CA LEU A 6 19.06 -87.73 13.78
C LEU A 6 19.45 -87.18 15.13
N ILE A 7 20.28 -87.89 15.91
CA ILE A 7 20.70 -87.47 17.24
C ILE A 7 21.70 -86.26 17.20
N VAL A 8 22.62 -86.29 16.21
CA VAL A 8 23.66 -85.26 16.09
C VAL A 8 23.11 -83.87 15.86
N PRO A 9 22.16 -83.62 14.95
CA PRO A 9 21.62 -82.30 14.73
C PRO A 9 20.79 -81.79 15.94
N ILE A 10 20.11 -82.68 16.66
CA ILE A 10 19.37 -82.36 17.89
C ILE A 10 20.32 -81.93 18.98
N LEU A 11 21.44 -82.68 19.15
CA LEU A 11 22.44 -82.34 20.16
C LEU A 11 23.18 -81.04 19.85
N ILE A 12 23.45 -80.77 18.57
CA ILE A 12 24.00 -79.46 18.13
C ILE A 12 23.02 -78.35 18.37
N SER A 13 21.73 -78.49 18.16
CA SER A 13 20.70 -77.54 18.42
C SER A 13 20.59 -77.22 19.89
N ILE A 14 20.64 -78.22 20.77
CA ILE A 14 20.60 -78.01 22.23
C ILE A 14 21.87 -77.29 22.72
N ILE A 15 23.03 -77.64 22.20
CA ILE A 15 24.30 -76.98 22.50
C ILE A 15 24.24 -75.47 22.08
N LEU A 16 23.73 -75.22 20.89
CA LEU A 16 23.55 -73.83 20.42
C LEU A 16 22.59 -73.01 21.29
N ILE A 17 21.46 -73.57 21.73
CA ILE A 17 20.51 -72.93 22.61
C ILE A 17 21.15 -72.65 24.02
N VAL A 18 21.92 -73.62 24.55
CA VAL A 18 22.63 -73.43 25.87
C VAL A 18 23.76 -72.42 25.75
N LEU A 19 24.45 -72.35 24.64
CA LEU A 19 25.47 -71.33 24.37
C LEU A 19 24.83 -69.93 24.22
N ASP A 20 23.67 -69.82 23.58
CA ASP A 20 22.91 -68.55 23.45
C ASP A 20 22.46 -67.99 24.79
N THR A 21 21.96 -68.86 25.72
CA THR A 21 21.48 -68.43 27.03
C THR A 21 22.59 -68.07 28.03
N ARG A 22 23.83 -68.62 27.82
CA ARG A 22 24.97 -68.40 28.77
C ARG A 22 25.90 -67.25 28.37
N PHE A 23 26.02 -66.95 27.08
CA PHE A 23 27.05 -66.01 26.57
C PHE A 23 26.54 -64.78 25.86
N SER A 24 25.20 -64.61 25.67
CA SER A 24 24.58 -63.40 25.06
C SER A 24 25.30 -62.90 23.78
N TYR A 25 25.93 -63.80 23.01
CA TYR A 25 26.62 -63.41 21.77
C TYR A 25 25.68 -62.97 20.69
N LEU A 26 24.42 -63.38 20.74
CA LEU A 26 23.38 -62.98 19.75
C LEU A 26 22.81 -61.60 19.99
N ASP A 27 22.88 -61.04 21.21
CA ASP A 27 22.44 -59.68 21.48
C ASP A 27 23.36 -58.61 20.85
N ASN A 28 24.66 -58.90 20.78
CA ASN A 28 25.61 -58.04 20.08
C ASN A 28 25.43 -58.13 18.55
N PHE A 29 25.08 -59.32 18.04
CA PHE A 29 24.81 -59.51 16.62
C PHE A 29 23.48 -58.88 16.20
N LYS A 30 22.42 -58.92 17.02
CA LYS A 30 21.16 -58.21 16.80
C LYS A 30 21.37 -56.70 16.82
N ARG A 31 22.18 -56.17 17.73
CA ARG A 31 22.52 -54.74 17.76
C ARG A 31 23.32 -54.33 16.52
N PHE A 32 24.24 -55.14 16.06
CA PHE A 32 25.03 -54.88 14.85
C PHE A 32 24.18 -54.88 13.58
N THR A 33 23.24 -55.83 13.44
CA THR A 33 22.31 -55.87 12.31
C THR A 33 21.30 -54.74 12.32
N LEU A 34 20.79 -54.30 13.48
CA LEU A 34 19.91 -53.15 13.59
C LEU A 34 20.64 -51.84 13.28
N THR A 35 21.90 -51.72 13.65
CA THR A 35 22.73 -50.56 13.33
C THR A 35 23.11 -50.51 11.86
N LEU A 36 23.25 -51.65 11.18
CA LEU A 36 23.54 -51.70 9.77
C LEU A 36 22.31 -51.43 8.90
N LEU A 37 21.09 -51.67 9.40
CA LEU A 37 19.81 -51.38 8.76
C LEU A 37 19.27 -49.94 9.04
N SER A 38 19.86 -49.24 10.01
CA SER A 38 19.49 -47.89 10.37
C SER A 38 19.55 -46.90 9.19
N PRO A 39 20.54 -46.91 8.30
CA PRO A 39 20.55 -46.01 7.15
C PRO A 39 19.44 -46.27 6.13
N VAL A 40 18.84 -47.49 6.12
CA VAL A 40 17.75 -47.81 5.19
C VAL A 40 16.45 -47.10 5.59
N TYR A 41 16.19 -46.92 6.88
CA TYR A 41 15.05 -46.11 7.35
C TYR A 41 15.20 -44.61 7.01
N PHE A 42 16.43 -44.12 7.01
CA PHE A 42 16.72 -42.73 6.65
C PHE A 42 16.50 -42.47 5.15
N VAL A 43 16.68 -43.47 4.30
CA VAL A 43 16.47 -43.32 2.84
C VAL A 43 14.99 -43.46 2.45
N VAL A 44 14.16 -44.14 3.25
CA VAL A 44 12.72 -44.31 2.98
C VAL A 44 11.90 -43.07 3.35
N ASP A 45 12.32 -42.28 4.34
CA ASP A 45 11.65 -41.05 4.72
C ASP A 45 12.06 -39.82 3.89
N LEU A 46 13.09 -39.91 3.04
CA LEU A 46 13.57 -38.84 2.18
C LEU A 46 12.64 -38.42 1.02
N PRO A 47 11.81 -39.27 0.41
CA PRO A 47 11.02 -38.86 -0.75
C PRO A 47 9.91 -37.85 -0.42
N GLY A 48 9.31 -37.88 0.78
CA GLY A 48 8.21 -37.00 1.13
C GLY A 48 8.66 -35.54 1.33
N HIS A 49 9.66 -35.33 2.13
CA HIS A 49 10.13 -33.98 2.45
C HIS A 49 10.85 -33.26 1.30
N VAL A 50 11.48 -34.02 0.37
CA VAL A 50 12.14 -33.43 -0.79
C VAL A 50 11.11 -33.02 -1.85
N VAL A 51 10.04 -33.80 -2.02
CA VAL A 51 8.97 -33.48 -2.97
C VAL A 51 8.16 -32.28 -2.47
N ASP A 52 7.87 -32.19 -1.18
CA ASP A 52 7.18 -31.05 -0.60
C ASP A 52 8.04 -29.77 -0.66
N TRP A 53 9.34 -29.87 -0.39
CA TRP A 53 10.26 -28.74 -0.51
C TRP A 53 10.45 -28.23 -1.95
N VAL A 54 10.48 -29.14 -2.94
CA VAL A 54 10.57 -28.78 -4.37
C VAL A 54 9.25 -28.19 -4.88
N ASN A 55 8.11 -28.70 -4.41
CA ASN A 55 6.80 -28.15 -4.77
C ASN A 55 6.55 -26.77 -4.15
N ASP A 56 6.90 -26.55 -2.87
CA ASP A 56 6.76 -25.25 -2.23
C ASP A 56 7.65 -24.19 -2.88
N GLN A 57 8.91 -24.51 -3.17
CA GLN A 57 9.79 -23.56 -3.88
C GLN A 57 9.42 -23.37 -5.35
N GLY A 58 8.85 -24.37 -6.00
CA GLY A 58 8.40 -24.28 -7.39
C GLY A 58 7.16 -23.38 -7.53
N SER A 59 6.21 -23.45 -6.60
CA SER A 59 5.01 -22.61 -6.59
C SER A 59 5.35 -21.15 -6.29
N ASP A 60 6.23 -20.89 -5.32
CA ASP A 60 6.64 -19.53 -4.97
C ASP A 60 7.42 -18.86 -6.11
N THR A 61 8.33 -19.58 -6.78
CA THR A 61 9.06 -19.05 -7.94
C THR A 61 8.15 -18.79 -9.14
N ALA A 62 7.21 -19.65 -9.43
CA ALA A 62 6.25 -19.45 -10.53
C ALA A 62 5.32 -18.25 -10.25
N GLN A 63 4.90 -18.08 -8.99
CA GLN A 63 4.09 -16.94 -8.57
C GLN A 63 4.90 -15.63 -8.66
N LEU A 64 6.15 -15.61 -8.20
CA LEU A 64 7.03 -14.45 -8.29
C LEU A 64 7.34 -14.06 -9.74
N VAL A 65 7.52 -15.04 -10.63
CA VAL A 65 7.71 -14.79 -12.08
C VAL A 65 6.46 -14.16 -12.67
N SER A 66 5.27 -14.73 -12.38
CA SER A 66 3.99 -14.19 -12.85
C SER A 66 3.73 -12.77 -12.33
N GLU A 67 4.04 -12.51 -11.05
CA GLU A 67 3.93 -11.17 -10.46
C GLU A 67 4.92 -10.19 -11.10
N ASN A 68 6.14 -10.64 -11.40
CA ASN A 68 7.14 -9.81 -12.07
C ASN A 68 6.69 -9.44 -13.50
N GLU A 69 6.20 -10.42 -14.28
CA GLU A 69 5.64 -10.17 -15.62
C GLU A 69 4.44 -9.22 -15.57
N TYR A 70 3.54 -9.38 -14.58
CA TYR A 70 2.42 -8.46 -14.36
C TYR A 70 2.89 -7.03 -14.04
N LEU A 71 3.89 -6.90 -13.14
CA LEU A 71 4.45 -5.60 -12.76
C LEU A 71 5.20 -4.95 -13.92
N GLU A 72 5.95 -5.72 -14.71
CA GLU A 72 6.59 -5.21 -15.93
C GLU A 72 5.55 -4.72 -16.96
N GLY A 73 4.47 -5.47 -17.17
CA GLY A 73 3.34 -5.07 -18.00
C GLY A 73 2.72 -3.74 -17.52
N LYS A 74 2.50 -3.61 -16.21
CA LYS A 74 2.00 -2.35 -15.62
C LYS A 74 2.99 -1.20 -15.75
N LEU A 75 4.27 -1.44 -15.65
CA LEU A 75 5.31 -0.44 -15.89
C LEU A 75 5.29 0.08 -17.32
N ILE A 76 5.11 -0.80 -18.31
CA ILE A 76 5.02 -0.43 -19.72
C ILE A 76 3.75 0.40 -19.96
N GLU A 77 2.60 -0.01 -19.41
CA GLU A 77 1.33 0.72 -19.49
C GLU A 77 1.48 2.14 -18.91
N LEU A 78 2.03 2.25 -17.69
CA LEU A 78 2.24 3.55 -17.04
C LEU A 78 3.21 4.44 -17.82
N LYS A 79 4.28 3.89 -18.39
CA LYS A 79 5.22 4.64 -19.25
C LYS A 79 4.52 5.18 -20.51
N ALA A 80 3.65 4.40 -21.14
CA ALA A 80 2.88 4.83 -22.29
C ALA A 80 1.92 5.98 -21.94
N ILE A 81 1.22 5.88 -20.78
CA ILE A 81 0.35 6.94 -20.28
C ILE A 81 1.15 8.22 -20.00
N LEU A 82 2.30 8.12 -19.36
CA LEU A 82 3.19 9.26 -19.11
C LEU A 82 3.69 9.90 -20.40
N GLN A 83 3.96 9.12 -21.44
CA GLN A 83 4.37 9.66 -22.75
C GLN A 83 3.24 10.47 -23.41
N ILE A 84 2.00 9.97 -23.34
CA ILE A 84 0.82 10.69 -23.84
C ILE A 84 0.61 11.97 -23.03
N GLN A 85 0.73 11.89 -21.70
CA GLN A 85 0.59 13.07 -20.84
C GLN A 85 1.65 14.14 -21.15
N ASN A 86 2.91 13.74 -21.35
CA ASN A 86 3.98 14.66 -21.73
C ASN A 86 3.68 15.35 -23.08
N ASN A 87 3.14 14.62 -24.06
CA ASN A 87 2.73 15.22 -25.32
C ASN A 87 1.60 16.25 -25.16
N LEU A 88 0.59 15.96 -24.32
CA LEU A 88 -0.48 16.91 -24.00
C LEU A 88 0.05 18.16 -23.29
N VAL A 89 1.03 18.02 -22.40
CA VAL A 89 1.70 19.15 -21.73
C VAL A 89 2.42 20.02 -22.75
N LEU A 90 3.17 19.41 -23.68
CA LEU A 90 3.86 20.15 -24.75
C LEU A 90 2.88 20.86 -25.69
N GLU A 91 1.77 20.23 -26.04
CA GLU A 91 0.72 20.83 -26.85
C GLU A 91 0.08 22.01 -26.14
N ASN A 92 -0.22 21.84 -24.83
CA ASN A 92 -0.77 22.93 -24.01
C ASN A 92 0.21 24.10 -23.90
N GLN A 93 1.49 23.84 -23.74
CA GLN A 93 2.52 24.88 -23.76
C GLN A 93 2.58 25.63 -25.10
N LYS A 94 2.51 24.91 -26.23
CA LYS A 94 2.46 25.54 -27.56
C LYS A 94 1.22 26.41 -27.73
N LEU A 95 0.05 25.92 -27.30
CA LEU A 95 -1.19 26.68 -27.34
C LEU A 95 -1.12 27.95 -26.48
N THR A 96 -0.51 27.84 -25.31
CA THR A 96 -0.32 28.94 -24.38
C THR A 96 0.65 30.00 -24.93
N GLN A 97 1.73 29.56 -25.60
CA GLN A 97 2.67 30.44 -26.30
C GLN A 97 2.01 31.20 -27.46
N LEU A 98 1.13 30.51 -28.21
CA LEU A 98 0.37 31.15 -29.30
C LEU A 98 -0.64 32.22 -28.80
N LEU A 99 -1.05 32.11 -27.52
CA LEU A 99 -1.95 33.08 -26.88
C LEU A 99 -1.21 34.21 -26.16
N ASP A 100 0.10 34.37 -26.35
CA ASP A 100 0.97 35.36 -25.67
C ASP A 100 0.88 35.31 -24.13
N ALA A 101 0.47 34.19 -23.57
CA ALA A 101 0.39 34.00 -22.12
C ALA A 101 1.67 33.34 -21.59
N THR A 102 2.38 34.03 -20.73
CA THR A 102 3.55 33.49 -20.02
C THR A 102 3.07 32.49 -18.96
N TYR A 103 2.92 31.22 -19.32
CA TYR A 103 2.57 30.16 -18.38
C TYR A 103 3.75 29.21 -18.19
N THR A 104 4.36 29.27 -17.01
CA THR A 104 5.40 28.31 -16.61
C THR A 104 4.74 27.21 -15.78
N ILE A 105 4.85 25.94 -16.23
CA ILE A 105 4.42 24.81 -15.41
C ILE A 105 5.41 24.67 -14.26
N PRO A 106 5.00 24.84 -13.00
CA PRO A 106 5.92 24.70 -11.89
C PRO A 106 6.42 23.26 -11.77
N GLU A 107 7.72 23.09 -11.70
CA GLU A 107 8.33 21.80 -11.37
C GLU A 107 8.01 21.46 -9.91
N HIS A 108 7.40 20.29 -9.68
CA HIS A 108 7.03 19.86 -8.33
C HIS A 108 8.10 18.90 -7.79
N GLN A 109 8.55 19.16 -6.58
CA GLN A 109 9.38 18.21 -5.83
C GLN A 109 8.46 17.33 -4.97
N ILE A 110 8.64 16.02 -5.05
CA ILE A 110 7.81 15.04 -4.35
C ILE A 110 8.66 14.31 -3.32
N THR A 111 8.23 14.31 -2.07
CA THR A 111 8.86 13.57 -0.97
C THR A 111 7.91 12.49 -0.46
N LEU A 112 8.31 11.22 -0.56
CA LEU A 112 7.56 10.10 0.00
C LEU A 112 7.79 10.00 1.52
N ALA A 113 6.71 9.91 2.28
CA ALA A 113 6.72 9.77 3.73
C ALA A 113 5.84 8.59 4.19
N HIS A 114 6.22 7.96 5.29
CA HIS A 114 5.41 6.96 5.97
C HIS A 114 4.57 7.60 7.08
N VAL A 115 3.34 7.15 7.22
CA VAL A 115 2.45 7.53 8.31
C VAL A 115 2.91 6.87 9.61
N LYS A 116 3.07 7.64 10.67
CA LYS A 116 3.42 7.17 12.01
C LYS A 116 2.21 7.09 12.94
N SER A 117 1.29 8.01 12.81
CA SER A 117 0.10 8.07 13.64
C SER A 117 -1.01 8.82 12.93
N ILE A 118 -2.25 8.39 13.14
CA ILE A 118 -3.45 9.05 12.65
C ILE A 118 -4.31 9.39 13.86
N SER A 119 -4.69 10.67 14.01
CA SER A 119 -5.65 11.14 15.00
C SER A 119 -6.88 11.69 14.29
N GLN A 120 -8.04 11.13 14.61
CA GLN A 120 -9.32 11.54 14.03
C GLN A 120 -10.35 11.82 15.13
N SER A 121 -10.04 12.78 16.00
CA SER A 121 -11.02 13.29 16.97
C SER A 121 -11.99 14.26 16.28
N ARG A 122 -13.14 14.55 16.92
CA ARG A 122 -14.11 15.52 16.39
C ARG A 122 -13.51 16.92 16.18
N LEU A 123 -12.55 17.31 17.01
CA LEU A 123 -11.98 18.66 17.05
C LEU A 123 -10.66 18.77 16.29
N LYS A 124 -9.97 17.66 16.06
CA LYS A 124 -8.68 17.69 15.39
C LYS A 124 -8.42 16.39 14.63
N LYS A 125 -8.32 16.49 13.31
CA LYS A 125 -8.06 15.37 12.40
C LYS A 125 -6.71 15.59 11.73
N GLN A 126 -5.70 14.83 12.15
CA GLN A 126 -4.32 15.01 11.70
C GLN A 126 -3.56 13.70 11.56
N VAL A 127 -2.51 13.71 10.76
CA VAL A 127 -1.57 12.60 10.55
C VAL A 127 -0.16 13.07 10.87
N ILE A 128 0.62 12.24 11.56
CA ILE A 128 2.06 12.44 11.77
C ILE A 128 2.83 11.55 10.78
N ILE A 129 3.77 12.16 10.05
CA ILE A 129 4.62 11.49 9.07
C ILE A 129 6.09 11.51 9.51
N ASN A 130 6.88 10.54 9.03
CA ASN A 130 8.30 10.34 9.37
C ASN A 130 9.27 11.19 8.53
N LYS A 131 8.81 12.31 7.99
CA LYS A 131 9.60 13.25 7.21
C LYS A 131 9.47 14.63 7.83
N GLY A 132 10.59 15.37 7.92
CA GLY A 132 10.65 16.67 8.54
C GLY A 132 11.50 17.66 7.73
N SER A 133 11.95 18.73 8.41
CA SER A 133 12.75 19.76 7.74
C SER A 133 14.08 19.25 7.18
N LYS A 134 14.65 18.18 7.73
CA LYS A 134 15.84 17.51 7.17
C LYS A 134 15.59 16.86 5.80
N ASP A 135 14.31 16.51 5.52
CA ASP A 135 13.86 15.92 4.26
C ASP A 135 13.24 16.99 3.32
N SER A 136 13.50 18.26 3.56
CA SER A 136 12.97 19.40 2.80
C SER A 136 11.46 19.60 2.93
N VAL A 137 10.83 19.01 3.94
CA VAL A 137 9.41 19.27 4.25
C VAL A 137 9.28 20.66 4.89
N ARG A 138 8.29 21.43 4.43
CA ARG A 138 7.98 22.78 4.92
C ARG A 138 6.49 22.89 5.24
N ASN A 139 6.15 23.88 6.05
CA ASN A 139 4.76 24.23 6.30
C ASN A 139 4.05 24.60 5.00
N THR A 140 2.74 24.42 4.97
CA THR A 140 1.84 24.72 3.86
C THR A 140 1.93 23.80 2.64
N GLN A 141 2.87 22.86 2.59
CA GLN A 141 2.94 21.88 1.51
C GLN A 141 1.72 20.98 1.46
N LEU A 142 1.33 20.57 0.26
CA LEU A 142 0.21 19.66 0.03
C LEU A 142 0.63 18.21 0.34
N ALA A 143 -0.23 17.51 1.06
CA ALA A 143 -0.09 16.08 1.31
C ALA A 143 -1.12 15.30 0.49
N VAL A 144 -0.65 14.31 -0.30
CA VAL A 144 -1.46 13.54 -1.25
C VAL A 144 -1.28 12.05 -0.98
N GLY A 145 -2.34 11.29 -1.10
CA GLY A 145 -2.34 9.82 -1.09
C GLY A 145 -2.39 9.24 -2.50
N SER A 146 -2.63 7.93 -2.59
CA SER A 146 -2.79 7.21 -3.87
C SER A 146 -3.98 7.72 -4.69
N ASP A 147 -5.07 8.08 -4.03
CA ASP A 147 -6.34 8.39 -4.68
C ASP A 147 -6.64 9.90 -4.73
N GLY A 148 -6.01 10.70 -3.86
CA GLY A 148 -6.27 12.13 -3.81
C GLY A 148 -5.64 12.84 -2.62
N VAL A 149 -6.10 14.06 -2.39
CA VAL A 149 -5.59 14.93 -1.33
C VAL A 149 -5.89 14.36 0.05
N ILE A 150 -4.87 14.37 0.91
CA ILE A 150 -4.96 14.03 2.33
C ILE A 150 -5.15 15.27 3.17
N GLY A 151 -4.36 16.32 2.92
CA GLY A 151 -4.37 17.52 3.72
C GLY A 151 -3.20 18.45 3.45
N GLN A 152 -2.81 19.20 4.47
CA GLN A 152 -1.74 20.19 4.42
C GLN A 152 -0.78 20.03 5.60
N VAL A 153 0.51 20.18 5.35
CA VAL A 153 1.53 20.24 6.40
C VAL A 153 1.36 21.52 7.21
N THR A 154 1.12 21.39 8.52
CA THR A 154 0.90 22.53 9.43
C THR A 154 2.02 22.72 10.45
N GLN A 155 2.72 21.66 10.82
CA GLN A 155 3.85 21.73 11.75
C GLN A 155 4.99 20.85 11.23
N VAL A 156 6.20 21.36 11.34
CA VAL A 156 7.41 20.64 10.90
C VAL A 156 8.44 20.67 12.01
N THR A 157 8.96 19.49 12.35
CA THR A 157 10.13 19.30 13.21
C THR A 157 11.29 18.74 12.38
N PRO A 158 12.49 18.59 12.92
CA PRO A 158 13.61 18.06 12.13
C PRO A 158 13.37 16.66 11.52
N LEU A 159 12.60 15.77 12.19
CA LEU A 159 12.40 14.38 11.80
C LEU A 159 10.96 14.01 11.46
N TYR A 160 9.98 14.80 11.88
CA TYR A 160 8.56 14.52 11.74
C TYR A 160 7.81 15.76 11.29
N SER A 161 6.67 15.56 10.65
CA SER A 161 5.74 16.63 10.32
C SER A 161 4.31 16.21 10.62
N THR A 162 3.47 17.21 10.90
CA THR A 162 2.03 17.04 11.11
C THR A 162 1.28 17.54 9.89
N VAL A 163 0.43 16.67 9.35
CA VAL A 163 -0.49 16.97 8.24
C VAL A 163 -1.89 17.13 8.82
N LEU A 164 -2.50 18.28 8.64
CA LEU A 164 -3.91 18.53 8.95
C LEU A 164 -4.77 17.99 7.82
N LEU A 165 -5.73 17.11 8.16
CA LEU A 165 -6.56 16.44 7.15
C LEU A 165 -7.56 17.42 6.51
N ILE A 166 -7.92 17.20 5.24
CA ILE A 166 -8.95 18.01 4.55
C ILE A 166 -10.32 17.89 5.19
N THR A 167 -10.55 16.85 6.00
CA THR A 167 -11.78 16.64 6.77
C THR A 167 -11.78 17.33 8.14
N ASP A 168 -10.69 18.02 8.50
CA ASP A 168 -10.61 18.79 9.74
C ASP A 168 -11.44 20.06 9.63
N PRO A 169 -12.24 20.41 10.67
CA PRO A 169 -13.09 21.61 10.65
C PRO A 169 -12.35 22.94 10.47
N THR A 170 -11.07 22.97 10.78
CA THR A 170 -10.23 24.18 10.65
C THR A 170 -9.49 24.24 9.32
N GLN A 171 -9.54 23.16 8.53
CA GLN A 171 -8.87 23.10 7.22
C GLN A 171 -9.76 23.71 6.14
N HIS A 172 -9.22 24.67 5.40
CA HIS A 172 -9.87 25.30 4.26
C HIS A 172 -8.98 25.14 3.03
N MET A 173 -9.56 24.70 1.91
CA MET A 173 -8.82 24.47 0.68
C MET A 173 -9.59 25.01 -0.53
N PRO A 174 -8.99 25.88 -1.35
CA PRO A 174 -9.60 26.35 -2.59
C PRO A 174 -9.71 25.19 -3.61
N VAL A 175 -10.90 24.97 -4.11
CA VAL A 175 -11.22 23.89 -5.05
C VAL A 175 -11.93 24.41 -6.28
N LYS A 176 -11.91 23.62 -7.36
CA LYS A 176 -12.70 23.84 -8.57
C LYS A 176 -13.38 22.56 -9.04
N ASN A 177 -14.59 22.68 -9.55
CA ASN A 177 -15.30 21.60 -10.21
C ASN A 177 -14.62 21.29 -11.54
N VAL A 178 -14.33 20.01 -11.80
CA VAL A 178 -13.66 19.57 -13.04
C VAL A 178 -14.52 19.80 -14.27
N ARG A 179 -15.86 19.62 -14.15
CA ARG A 179 -16.79 19.67 -15.29
C ARG A 179 -16.98 21.08 -15.84
N ASN A 180 -17.11 22.09 -14.98
CA ASN A 180 -17.49 23.45 -15.38
C ASN A 180 -16.60 24.55 -14.81
N GLY A 181 -15.58 24.21 -14.02
CA GLY A 181 -14.65 25.19 -13.45
C GLY A 181 -15.19 26.00 -12.28
N ILE A 182 -16.41 25.76 -11.78
CA ILE A 182 -16.98 26.46 -10.62
C ILE A 182 -16.05 26.29 -9.43
N ARG A 183 -15.78 27.40 -8.75
CA ARG A 183 -14.82 27.46 -7.65
C ARG A 183 -15.52 27.61 -6.32
N GLY A 184 -14.92 27.02 -5.27
CA GLY A 184 -15.38 27.15 -3.89
C GLY A 184 -14.24 26.87 -2.92
N ILE A 185 -14.54 26.89 -1.65
CA ILE A 185 -13.59 26.58 -0.57
C ILE A 185 -14.14 25.38 0.20
N THR A 186 -13.34 24.33 0.36
CA THR A 186 -13.74 23.22 1.22
C THR A 186 -13.50 23.53 2.69
N LYS A 187 -14.36 22.97 3.55
CA LYS A 187 -14.25 22.98 5.00
C LYS A 187 -14.65 21.62 5.56
N GLY A 188 -13.83 21.04 6.40
CA GLY A 188 -14.14 19.78 7.05
C GLY A 188 -15.31 19.88 8.01
N LEU A 189 -15.98 18.76 8.26
CA LEU A 189 -17.11 18.70 9.19
C LEU A 189 -16.64 18.40 10.62
N ALA A 190 -17.19 19.12 11.59
CA ALA A 190 -16.98 18.89 13.03
C ALA A 190 -17.83 17.73 13.57
N THR A 191 -18.13 16.75 12.74
CA THR A 191 -18.93 15.56 13.08
C THR A 191 -18.08 14.29 12.96
N ASN A 192 -18.63 13.15 13.39
CA ASN A 192 -18.04 11.84 13.12
C ASN A 192 -18.13 11.45 11.64
N GLU A 193 -18.91 12.18 10.85
CA GLU A 193 -18.98 11.97 9.40
C GLU A 193 -17.68 12.42 8.73
N ARG A 194 -17.22 11.57 7.82
CA ARG A 194 -15.98 11.79 7.07
C ARG A 194 -16.28 12.54 5.80
N GLY A 195 -16.73 13.77 5.93
CA GLY A 195 -17.10 14.64 4.83
C GLY A 195 -16.49 16.03 4.97
N MET A 196 -16.68 16.80 3.94
CA MET A 196 -16.41 18.23 3.91
C MET A 196 -17.51 18.93 3.13
N ILE A 197 -17.76 20.19 3.43
CA ILE A 197 -18.65 21.04 2.64
C ILE A 197 -17.83 21.91 1.70
N VAL A 198 -18.44 22.34 0.60
CA VAL A 198 -17.93 23.42 -0.25
C VAL A 198 -18.79 24.64 0.01
N GLU A 199 -18.12 25.71 0.41
CA GLU A 199 -18.71 27.01 0.70
C GLU A 199 -18.51 27.96 -0.50
N PHE A 200 -19.29 29.04 -0.54
CA PHE A 200 -19.21 30.17 -1.50
C PHE A 200 -19.55 29.77 -2.95
N ILE A 201 -20.42 28.81 -3.17
CA ILE A 201 -20.96 28.48 -4.49
C ILE A 201 -22.36 29.13 -4.63
N PRO A 202 -22.57 30.04 -5.58
CA PRO A 202 -23.86 30.70 -5.79
C PRO A 202 -25.02 29.74 -6.04
N LEU A 203 -26.24 30.10 -5.64
CA LEU A 203 -27.44 29.25 -5.76
C LEU A 203 -27.81 28.84 -7.18
N ASP A 204 -27.44 29.64 -8.20
CA ASP A 204 -27.68 29.43 -9.61
C ASP A 204 -26.60 28.58 -10.30
N SER A 205 -25.61 28.14 -9.53
CA SER A 205 -24.50 27.36 -10.09
C SER A 205 -24.94 25.97 -10.54
N ASP A 206 -24.46 25.53 -11.71
CA ASP A 206 -24.70 24.19 -12.24
C ASP A 206 -23.74 23.17 -11.58
N VAL A 207 -24.06 22.71 -10.37
CA VAL A 207 -23.37 21.61 -9.69
C VAL A 207 -24.29 20.39 -9.66
N LYS A 208 -23.74 19.19 -9.94
CA LYS A 208 -24.49 17.95 -10.00
C LYS A 208 -23.95 16.93 -9.02
N LEU A 209 -24.81 16.01 -8.57
CA LEU A 209 -24.41 14.84 -7.83
C LEU A 209 -23.37 14.05 -8.64
N GLY A 210 -22.29 13.66 -7.97
CA GLY A 210 -21.20 12.94 -8.62
C GLY A 210 -20.13 13.83 -9.27
N ASP A 211 -20.30 15.15 -9.34
CA ASP A 211 -19.24 16.07 -9.78
C ASP A 211 -17.99 15.91 -8.92
N ILE A 212 -16.83 16.03 -9.57
CA ILE A 212 -15.52 15.89 -8.94
C ILE A 212 -14.92 17.29 -8.73
N PHE A 213 -14.43 17.53 -7.52
CA PHE A 213 -13.69 18.72 -7.18
C PHE A 213 -12.20 18.41 -7.02
N VAL A 214 -11.36 19.29 -7.57
CA VAL A 214 -9.90 19.24 -7.50
C VAL A 214 -9.37 20.54 -6.88
N THR A 215 -8.09 20.53 -6.46
CA THR A 215 -7.42 21.76 -6.03
C THR A 215 -7.44 22.81 -7.14
N SER A 216 -7.74 24.06 -6.81
CA SER A 216 -7.93 25.10 -7.82
C SER A 216 -6.63 25.76 -8.30
N GLY A 217 -5.56 25.69 -7.50
CA GLY A 217 -4.31 26.42 -7.73
C GLY A 217 -4.34 27.90 -7.41
N ILE A 218 -5.45 28.40 -6.83
CA ILE A 218 -5.54 29.80 -6.40
C ILE A 218 -4.74 30.00 -5.12
N GLY A 219 -4.02 31.13 -5.04
CA GLY A 219 -3.26 31.53 -3.86
C GLY A 219 -1.89 30.88 -3.74
N THR A 220 -1.38 30.21 -4.78
CA THR A 220 -0.03 29.58 -4.86
C THR A 220 0.30 28.53 -3.80
N THR A 221 -0.57 28.32 -2.80
CA THR A 221 -0.33 27.37 -1.70
C THR A 221 -0.51 25.91 -2.15
N TYR A 222 -1.50 25.67 -3.01
CA TYR A 222 -1.85 24.33 -3.46
C TYR A 222 -1.65 24.20 -4.96
N PRO A 223 -0.85 23.23 -5.43
CA PRO A 223 -0.78 22.89 -6.85
C PRO A 223 -2.17 22.52 -7.40
N PRO A 224 -2.53 22.96 -8.61
CA PRO A 224 -3.85 22.68 -9.19
C PRO A 224 -3.99 21.22 -9.63
N GLY A 225 -5.23 20.72 -9.66
CA GLY A 225 -5.58 19.47 -10.33
C GLY A 225 -5.57 18.22 -9.47
N TYR A 226 -5.20 18.29 -8.19
CA TYR A 226 -5.25 17.11 -7.30
C TYR A 226 -6.69 16.82 -6.87
N LEU A 227 -7.09 15.54 -6.95
CA LEU A 227 -8.43 15.08 -6.58
C LEU A 227 -8.73 15.32 -5.09
N VAL A 228 -9.84 15.98 -4.80
CA VAL A 228 -10.24 16.32 -3.41
C VAL A 228 -11.45 15.49 -2.99
N GLY A 229 -12.56 15.59 -3.71
CA GLY A 229 -13.80 14.96 -3.30
C GLY A 229 -14.82 14.86 -4.42
N LYS A 230 -15.85 14.03 -4.18
CA LYS A 230 -17.00 13.84 -5.06
C LYS A 230 -18.25 14.34 -4.39
N VAL A 231 -19.09 15.06 -5.12
CA VAL A 231 -20.38 15.58 -4.62
C VAL A 231 -21.29 14.42 -4.23
N SER A 232 -21.69 14.40 -2.96
CA SER A 232 -22.59 13.40 -2.38
C SER A 232 -24.00 13.96 -2.09
N SER A 233 -24.13 15.26 -1.77
CA SER A 233 -25.41 15.94 -1.67
C SER A 233 -25.28 17.41 -1.98
N ILE A 234 -26.38 18.01 -2.39
CA ILE A 234 -26.51 19.45 -2.70
C ILE A 234 -27.78 19.92 -2.00
N ASP A 235 -27.63 20.91 -1.12
CA ASP A 235 -28.74 21.53 -0.44
C ASP A 235 -28.84 23.02 -0.83
N LYS A 236 -30.10 23.49 -0.94
CA LYS A 236 -30.43 24.88 -1.24
C LYS A 236 -31.19 25.48 -0.05
N PRO A 237 -30.46 25.94 1.00
CA PRO A 237 -31.13 26.44 2.19
C PRO A 237 -31.95 27.67 1.83
N PRO A 238 -33.21 27.74 2.32
CA PRO A 238 -34.03 28.92 2.14
C PRO A 238 -33.38 30.08 2.93
N ASN A 239 -33.21 31.23 2.31
CA ASN A 239 -32.61 32.44 2.85
C ASN A 239 -31.07 32.49 2.92
N GLU A 240 -30.36 31.56 2.29
CA GLU A 240 -28.90 31.66 2.10
C GLU A 240 -28.58 32.10 0.67
N ALA A 241 -27.41 32.74 0.50
CA ALA A 241 -26.93 33.16 -0.82
C ALA A 241 -26.17 32.09 -1.58
N PHE A 242 -25.81 31.01 -0.90
CA PHE A 242 -24.92 29.97 -1.42
C PHE A 242 -25.52 28.57 -1.25
N LEU A 243 -25.11 27.67 -2.14
CA LEU A 243 -25.38 26.22 -2.00
C LEU A 243 -24.55 25.64 -0.87
N THR A 244 -25.12 24.71 -0.12
CA THR A 244 -24.39 23.82 0.75
C THR A 244 -24.13 22.49 0.01
N ILE A 245 -22.88 22.25 -0.38
CA ILE A 245 -22.48 21.06 -1.13
C ILE A 245 -21.65 20.16 -0.24
N LEU A 246 -22.14 18.96 -0.01
CA LEU A 246 -21.39 17.94 0.73
C LEU A 246 -20.50 17.15 -0.24
N LEU A 247 -19.19 17.11 0.07
CA LEU A 247 -18.20 16.28 -0.62
C LEU A 247 -17.82 15.09 0.22
N LYS A 248 -17.81 13.92 -0.41
CA LYS A 248 -17.11 12.75 0.12
C LYS A 248 -15.66 12.77 -0.37
N PRO A 249 -14.65 12.72 0.52
CA PRO A 249 -13.25 12.62 0.13
C PRO A 249 -13.02 11.42 -0.80
N ILE A 250 -12.20 11.59 -1.84
CA ILE A 250 -11.82 10.48 -2.72
C ILE A 250 -10.81 9.59 -1.99
N GLN A 251 -9.83 10.21 -1.31
CA GLN A 251 -8.86 9.48 -0.50
C GLN A 251 -9.49 8.93 0.78
N ASN A 252 -9.27 7.64 1.04
CA ASN A 252 -9.64 7.03 2.31
C ASN A 252 -8.64 7.43 3.41
N MET A 253 -9.10 8.18 4.42
CA MET A 253 -8.26 8.71 5.50
C MET A 253 -7.93 7.68 6.60
N ASP A 254 -8.55 6.50 6.61
CA ASP A 254 -8.32 5.48 7.65
C ASP A 254 -7.19 4.50 7.30
N LYS A 255 -6.92 4.36 6.01
CA LYS A 255 -5.95 3.39 5.49
C LYS A 255 -4.75 4.10 4.87
N LEU A 256 -4.20 5.07 5.59
CA LEU A 256 -3.04 5.82 5.13
C LEU A 256 -1.76 5.16 5.65
N GLU A 257 -0.98 4.58 4.77
CA GLU A 257 0.35 4.03 5.08
C GLU A 257 1.45 4.96 4.55
N PHE A 258 1.24 5.52 3.36
CA PHE A 258 2.17 6.38 2.66
C PHE A 258 1.51 7.72 2.30
N VAL A 259 2.32 8.75 2.28
CA VAL A 259 1.93 10.11 1.92
C VAL A 259 3.00 10.72 1.02
N LEU A 260 2.59 11.35 -0.05
CA LEU A 260 3.45 12.17 -0.89
C LEU A 260 3.32 13.63 -0.47
N ILE A 261 4.42 14.26 -0.11
CA ILE A 261 4.46 15.70 0.14
C ILE A 261 4.89 16.38 -1.15
N VAL A 262 4.02 17.26 -1.63
CA VAL A 262 4.21 17.99 -2.89
C VAL A 262 4.56 19.42 -2.57
N SER A 263 5.70 19.89 -3.09
CA SER A 263 6.11 21.28 -3.03
C SER A 263 6.24 21.87 -4.44
N GLN A 264 5.92 23.15 -4.59
CA GLN A 264 6.40 23.88 -5.74
C GLN A 264 7.88 24.14 -5.54
N LYS A 265 8.68 23.93 -6.57
CA LYS A 265 10.07 24.37 -6.58
C LYS A 265 10.05 25.89 -6.69
N ASN A 266 10.12 26.55 -5.54
CA ASN A 266 10.42 27.98 -5.52
C ASN A 266 11.92 28.12 -5.78
N ASP A 267 12.25 28.94 -6.75
CA ASP A 267 13.61 29.42 -6.99
C ASP A 267 14.23 30.06 -5.73
#